data_1750e359e6312a498ae1970b9ea28610
#
_entry.id   1750e359e6312a498ae1970b9ea28610
#
_cell.length_a   1.000
_cell.length_b   1.000
_cell.length_c   1.000
_cell.angle_alpha   90.00
_cell.angle_beta   90.00
_cell.angle_gamma   90.00
#
_symmetry.space_group_name_H-M   'P 1'
#
loop_
_entity.id
_entity.type
_entity.pdbx_description
1 polymer ?
#
loop_
_entity_poly.entity_id
_entity_poly.type
_entity_poly.pdbx_seq_one_letter_code
_entity_poly.pdbx_strand_id
1 'polypeptide(L)' 'MSKKQKEKTVITINDVEYIYEDMTDEQKTLINHINDLDRKIGTSQFNLDQLMFGKSAFVNALSASLESEVEEAEVA' A
#
# COMPACT_ATOMS: atom_id res chain seq x y z
N MET A 1 19.72 20.60 29.13
CA MET A 1 19.38 20.41 28.80
C MET A 1 18.94 19.87 28.58
N SER A 2 18.55 19.66 28.38
CA SER A 2 17.92 19.22 28.00
C SER A 2 17.42 18.92 27.77
N LYS A 3 17.17 18.87 27.53
CA LYS A 3 16.63 18.52 27.19
C LYS A 3 16.04 18.26 26.96
N LYS A 4 16.17 18.26 26.74
CA LYS A 4 15.57 18.04 26.31
C LYS A 4 14.60 17.50 26.49
N GLN A 5 13.98 17.87 26.34
CA GLN A 5 12.83 17.41 26.45
C GLN A 5 12.53 16.61 25.32
N LYS A 6 12.20 15.43 25.43
CA LYS A 6 11.83 14.61 24.45
C LYS A 6 10.52 14.88 24.00
N GLU A 7 10.30 14.98 22.71
CA GLU A 7 8.96 15.09 22.19
C GLU A 7 8.24 13.78 22.36
N LYS A 8 7.02 13.86 22.76
CA LYS A 8 6.22 12.67 22.96
C LYS A 8 5.50 12.30 21.68
N THR A 9 5.47 11.01 21.40
CA THR A 9 4.85 10.48 20.21
C THR A 9 3.42 10.09 20.54
N VAL A 10 2.48 10.70 19.85
CA VAL A 10 1.06 10.42 20.07
C VAL A 10 0.62 9.36 19.08
N ILE A 11 -0.01 8.32 19.58
CA ILE A 11 -0.54 7.22 18.77
C ILE A 11 -2.05 7.20 18.99
N THR A 12 -2.80 7.23 17.89
CA THR A 12 -4.25 7.16 17.97
C THR A 12 -4.71 5.75 17.64
N ILE A 13 -5.41 5.14 18.59
CA ILE A 13 -5.94 3.79 18.41
C ILE A 13 -7.41 3.82 18.74
N ASN A 14 -8.25 3.46 17.76
CA ASN A 14 -9.70 3.44 17.95
C ASN A 14 -10.21 4.78 18.45
N ASP A 15 -9.64 5.88 17.89
CA ASP A 15 -10.07 7.25 18.21
C ASP A 15 -9.67 7.69 19.60
N VAL A 16 -8.76 6.98 20.25
CA VAL A 16 -8.22 7.37 21.55
C VAL A 16 -6.73 7.60 21.39
N GLU A 17 -6.26 8.72 21.90
CA GLU A 17 -4.85 9.07 21.80
C GLU A 17 -4.07 8.53 22.98
N TYR A 18 -2.93 7.97 22.68
CA TYR A 18 -2.02 7.42 23.70
C TYR A 18 -0.63 7.99 23.45
N ILE A 19 0.18 7.96 24.48
CA ILE A 19 1.57 8.40 24.39
C ILE A 19 2.44 7.17 24.29
N TYR A 20 3.16 7.04 23.19
CA TYR A 20 3.97 5.87 22.94
C TYR A 20 4.98 5.63 24.07
N GLU A 21 5.61 6.69 24.52
CA GLU A 21 6.66 6.57 25.53
C GLU A 21 6.13 6.08 26.87
N ASP A 22 4.82 6.22 27.09
CA ASP A 22 4.19 5.74 28.33
C ASP A 22 3.75 4.28 28.22
N MET A 23 3.94 3.64 27.09
CA MET A 23 3.47 2.29 26.89
C MET A 23 4.45 1.28 27.46
N THR A 24 3.94 0.09 27.78
CA THR A 24 4.80 -1.00 28.20
C THR A 24 5.61 -1.50 27.02
N ASP A 25 6.64 -2.28 27.32
CA ASP A 25 7.46 -2.86 26.27
C ASP A 25 6.64 -3.77 25.36
N GLU A 26 5.71 -4.51 25.94
CA GLU A 26 4.84 -5.38 25.16
C GLU A 26 3.96 -4.57 24.22
N GLN A 27 3.41 -3.46 24.71
CA GLN A 27 2.58 -2.61 23.89
C GLN A 27 3.37 -1.98 22.77
N LYS A 28 4.60 -1.57 23.05
CA LYS A 28 5.47 -0.98 22.03
C LYS A 28 5.79 -2.00 20.94
N THR A 29 6.00 -3.26 21.34
CA THR A 29 6.24 -4.30 20.35
C THR A 29 5.05 -4.49 19.44
N LEU A 30 3.85 -4.45 20.00
CA LEU A 30 2.64 -4.56 19.18
C LEU A 30 2.51 -3.41 18.22
N ILE A 31 2.84 -2.20 18.66
CA ILE A 31 2.81 -1.03 17.79
C ILE A 31 3.80 -1.22 16.63
N ASN A 32 4.97 -1.74 16.93
CA ASN A 32 5.98 -1.98 15.89
C ASN A 32 5.47 -2.96 14.84
N HIS A 33 4.77 -4.01 15.27
CA HIS A 33 4.18 -4.96 14.34
C HIS A 33 3.12 -4.31 13.47
N ILE A 34 2.28 -3.48 14.08
CA ILE A 34 1.24 -2.79 13.34
C ILE A 34 1.84 -1.89 12.27
N ASN A 35 2.85 -1.12 12.65
CA ASN A 35 3.50 -0.22 11.70
C ASN A 35 4.16 -0.99 10.56
N ASP A 36 4.79 -2.11 10.89
CA ASP A 36 5.44 -2.92 9.86
C ASP A 36 4.41 -3.50 8.89
N LEU A 37 3.29 -3.98 9.44
CA LEU A 37 2.24 -4.54 8.59
C LEU A 37 1.59 -3.48 7.73
N ASP A 38 1.38 -2.29 8.28
CA ASP A 38 0.83 -1.20 7.48
C ASP A 38 1.73 -0.87 6.30
N ARG A 39 3.04 -0.85 6.54
CA ARG A 39 3.98 -0.57 5.48
C ARG A 39 3.94 -1.66 4.42
N LYS A 40 3.85 -2.91 4.85
CA LYS A 40 3.81 -4.03 3.92
C LYS A 40 2.51 -4.03 3.11
N ILE A 41 1.41 -3.67 3.76
CA ILE A 41 0.13 -3.55 3.08
C ILE A 41 0.22 -2.49 2.00
N GLY A 42 0.79 -1.33 2.33
CA GLY A 42 0.94 -0.27 1.35
C GLY A 42 1.78 -0.69 0.17
N THR A 43 2.89 -1.39 0.44
CA THR A 43 3.75 -1.89 -0.64
C THR A 43 3.01 -2.91 -1.50
N SER A 44 2.23 -3.78 -0.85
CA SER A 44 1.48 -4.79 -1.58
C SER A 44 0.41 -4.17 -2.46
N GLN A 45 -0.24 -3.11 -1.97
CA GLN A 45 -1.24 -2.41 -2.77
C GLN A 45 -0.61 -1.74 -3.97
N PHE A 46 0.55 -1.15 -3.78
CA PHE A 46 1.28 -0.54 -4.87
C PHE A 46 1.65 -1.58 -5.92
N ASN A 47 2.14 -2.73 -5.47
CA ASN A 47 2.49 -3.82 -6.38
C ASN A 47 1.26 -4.33 -7.11
N LEU A 48 0.15 -4.44 -6.41
CA LEU A 48 -1.10 -4.89 -7.02
C LEU A 48 -1.54 -3.93 -8.11
N ASP A 49 -1.45 -2.63 -7.85
CA ASP A 49 -1.80 -1.63 -8.86
C ASP A 49 -0.96 -1.80 -10.11
N GLN A 50 0.34 -2.03 -9.94
CA GLN A 50 1.22 -2.21 -11.08
C GLN A 50 0.84 -3.46 -11.87
N LEU A 51 0.51 -4.52 -11.15
CA LEU A 51 0.10 -5.76 -11.82
C LEU A 51 -1.20 -5.55 -12.59
N MET A 52 -2.13 -4.82 -12.02
CA MET A 52 -3.39 -4.56 -12.68
C MET A 52 -3.22 -3.69 -13.90
N PHE A 53 -2.37 -2.68 -13.81
CA PHE A 53 -2.05 -1.86 -14.98
C PHE A 53 -1.41 -2.69 -16.07
N GLY A 54 -0.48 -3.57 -15.68
CA GLY A 54 0.17 -4.45 -16.65
C GLY A 54 -0.83 -5.34 -17.34
N LYS A 55 -1.72 -5.94 -16.56
CA LYS A 55 -2.75 -6.79 -17.13
C LYS A 55 -3.62 -6.01 -18.10
N SER A 56 -4.04 -4.82 -17.72
CA SER A 56 -4.89 -3.99 -18.58
C SER A 56 -4.18 -3.65 -19.88
N ALA A 57 -2.90 -3.34 -19.80
CA ALA A 57 -2.14 -3.01 -21.00
C ALA A 57 -2.10 -4.20 -21.96
N PHE A 58 -1.88 -5.39 -21.42
CA PHE A 58 -1.83 -6.57 -22.25
C PHE A 58 -3.19 -6.91 -22.81
N VAL A 59 -4.25 -6.74 -22.03
CA VAL A 59 -5.60 -6.99 -22.53
C VAL A 59 -5.92 -6.01 -23.66
N ASN A 60 -5.55 -4.75 -23.50
CA ASN A 60 -5.79 -3.76 -24.55
C ASN A 60 -5.00 -4.07 -25.81
N ALA A 61 -3.76 -4.52 -25.64
CA ALA A 61 -2.94 -4.87 -26.79
C ALA A 61 -3.53 -6.05 -27.54
N LEU A 62 -3.99 -7.05 -26.78
CA LEU A 62 -4.62 -8.23 -27.42
C LEU A 62 -5.89 -7.82 -28.14
N SER A 63 -6.71 -7.00 -27.48
CA SER A 63 -7.97 -6.56 -28.07
C SER A 63 -7.72 -5.83 -29.38
N ALA A 64 -6.75 -4.93 -29.40
CA ALA A 64 -6.43 -4.19 -30.61
C ALA A 64 -5.96 -5.13 -31.72
N SER A 65 -5.16 -6.13 -31.34
CA SER A 65 -4.67 -7.08 -32.34
C SER A 65 -5.82 -7.91 -32.93
N LEU A 66 -6.74 -8.34 -32.08
CA LEU A 66 -7.88 -9.12 -32.55
C LEU A 66 -8.81 -8.29 -33.43
N GLU A 67 -9.03 -7.04 -33.07
CA GLU A 67 -9.87 -6.17 -33.89
C GLU A 67 -9.22 -5.92 -35.24
N SER A 68 -7.92 -5.77 -35.28
CA SER A 68 -7.21 -5.56 -36.52
C SER A 68 -7.36 -6.79 -37.41
N GLU A 69 -7.25 -7.98 -36.84
CA GLU A 69 -7.43 -9.21 -37.61
C GLU A 69 -8.83 -9.34 -38.17
N VAL A 70 -9.83 -8.96 -37.38
CA VAL A 70 -11.21 -9.02 -37.83
C VAL A 70 -11.41 -8.09 -39.00
N GLU A 71 -10.88 -6.88 -38.92
CA GLU A 71 -11.01 -5.93 -39.99
C GLU A 71 -10.38 -6.42 -41.26
N GLU A 72 -9.20 -7.02 -41.15
CA GLU A 72 -8.53 -7.56 -42.33
C GLU A 72 -9.34 -8.68 -42.93
N ALA A 73 -9.91 -9.53 -42.11
CA ALA A 73 -10.71 -10.63 -42.58
C ALA A 73 -11.95 -10.12 -43.33
N GLU A 74 -12.56 -9.06 -42.78
CA GLU A 74 -13.74 -8.50 -43.41
C GLU A 74 -13.43 -7.84 -44.75
N VAL A 75 -12.27 -7.20 -44.81
CA VAL A 75 -11.87 -6.54 -46.06
C VAL A 75 -11.47 -7.55 -47.13
N ALA A 76 -10.83 -8.61 -46.67
CA ALA A 76 -10.42 -9.61 -47.63
C ALA A 76 -11.59 -10.35 -48.19
#